data_56f97fc08edf41680ecdf078e7b23c48
#
_entry.id   56f97fc08edf41680ecdf078e7b23c48
#
_cell.length_a   1.000
_cell.length_b   1.000
_cell.length_c   1.000
_cell.angle_alpha   90.00
_cell.angle_beta   90.00
_cell.angle_gamma   90.00
#
_symmetry.space_group_name_H-M   'P 1'
#
loop_
_entity.id
_entity.type
_entity.pdbx_description
1 polymer ?
#
loop_
_entity_poly.entity_id
_entity_poly.type
_entity_poly.pdbx_seq_one_letter_code
_entity_poly.pdbx_strand_id
1 'polypeptide(L)'
;DPFFVIDLSNPSEIEKLGELKITGFSRYLHPYGDDLVIGLGREATETGRRRGLKLSLFDVSDVSDPQEVSKWVSDERYASSTAEYEHHAFLFSREKNLLVIPAYSHDYRDGSGYNGALVFHVSEEDIELRGLVDHSMASDDRYGPAVERSLYIEDLLYTKSPSLLRINALEDLHSVKNVSLSWKTGDMPVY
;
A
#
# COMPACT_ATOMS: atom_id res chain seq x y z
N ASP A 1 -7.71 6.56 15.28
CA ASP A 1 -7.10 7.88 15.55
C ASP A 1 -7.62 8.88 14.53
N PRO A 2 -7.91 10.12 14.92
CA PRO A 2 -8.34 11.15 13.98
C PRO A 2 -7.25 11.49 12.95
N PHE A 3 -7.68 11.88 11.75
CA PHE A 3 -6.84 12.54 10.76
C PHE A 3 -6.88 14.04 11.03
N PHE A 4 -5.72 14.68 11.17
CA PHE A 4 -5.61 16.10 11.49
C PHE A 4 -4.97 16.87 10.34
N VAL A 5 -5.48 18.08 10.09
CA VAL A 5 -4.82 19.10 9.26
C VAL A 5 -4.24 20.17 10.18
N ILE A 6 -2.94 20.43 10.02
CA ILE A 6 -2.18 21.30 10.93
C ILE A 6 -1.45 22.35 10.12
N ASP A 7 -1.58 23.62 10.49
CA ASP A 7 -0.80 24.72 9.93
C ASP A 7 0.57 24.80 10.62
N LEU A 8 1.62 24.76 9.81
CA LEU A 8 3.01 24.89 10.23
C LEU A 8 3.66 26.15 9.66
N SER A 9 2.91 27.09 9.08
CA SER A 9 3.43 28.31 8.46
C SER A 9 4.16 29.22 9.47
N ASN A 10 3.69 29.22 10.71
CA ASN A 10 4.38 29.84 11.84
C ASN A 10 4.82 28.77 12.86
N PRO A 11 6.11 28.38 12.89
CA PRO A 11 6.59 27.34 13.81
C PRO A 11 6.42 27.67 15.31
N SER A 12 6.19 28.94 15.66
CA SER A 12 5.96 29.37 17.03
C SER A 12 4.49 29.30 17.45
N GLU A 13 3.59 29.16 16.50
CA GLU A 13 2.13 29.11 16.70
C GLU A 13 1.53 28.04 15.79
N ILE A 14 1.68 26.78 16.20
CA ILE A 14 1.12 25.64 15.47
C ILE A 14 -0.37 25.57 15.71
N GLU A 15 -1.17 25.56 14.63
CA GLU A 15 -2.62 25.57 14.69
C GLU A 15 -3.23 24.30 14.05
N LYS A 16 -4.22 23.69 14.71
CA LYS A 16 -5.04 22.64 14.12
C LYS A 16 -6.16 23.28 13.31
N LEU A 17 -6.14 23.09 11.99
CA LEU A 17 -7.12 23.63 11.06
C LEU A 17 -8.36 22.73 10.94
N GLY A 18 -8.18 21.41 10.93
CA GLY A 18 -9.26 20.46 10.75
C GLY A 18 -9.01 19.12 11.42
N GLU A 19 -10.09 18.35 11.56
CA GLU A 19 -10.08 17.01 12.14
C GLU A 19 -11.15 16.13 11.51
N LEU A 20 -10.76 14.93 11.05
CA LEU A 20 -11.67 13.90 10.58
C LEU A 20 -11.59 12.66 11.48
N LYS A 21 -12.72 12.26 12.07
CA LYS A 21 -12.83 11.03 12.87
C LYS A 21 -13.21 9.86 11.97
N ILE A 22 -12.27 8.93 11.80
CA ILE A 22 -12.47 7.70 11.04
C ILE A 22 -12.09 6.48 11.86
N THR A 23 -12.57 5.30 11.44
CA THR A 23 -12.12 4.02 11.98
C THR A 23 -10.73 3.67 11.45
N GLY A 24 -9.91 3.05 12.30
CA GLY A 24 -8.55 2.71 11.92
C GLY A 24 -7.56 3.87 12.01
N PHE A 25 -6.47 3.77 11.28
CA PHE A 25 -5.42 4.78 11.23
C PHE A 25 -4.53 4.59 10.00
N SER A 26 -3.92 5.67 9.52
CA SER A 26 -2.88 5.66 8.50
C SER A 26 -1.50 5.72 9.16
N ARG A 27 -0.55 4.94 8.66
CA ARG A 27 0.86 4.96 9.06
C ARG A 27 1.72 5.73 8.07
N TYR A 28 1.32 5.69 6.81
CA TYR A 28 1.95 6.43 5.73
C TYR A 28 0.90 7.28 5.02
N LEU A 29 1.26 8.51 4.74
CA LEU A 29 0.45 9.47 3.98
C LEU A 29 1.24 9.91 2.74
N HIS A 30 0.61 9.85 1.58
CA HIS A 30 1.20 10.22 0.30
C HIS A 30 0.38 11.32 -0.36
N PRO A 31 0.98 12.46 -0.76
CA PRO A 31 0.26 13.50 -1.49
C PRO A 31 -0.26 13.00 -2.84
N TYR A 32 -1.50 13.36 -3.17
CA TYR A 32 -2.10 13.12 -4.47
C TYR A 32 -2.56 14.45 -5.07
N GLY A 33 -1.66 15.17 -5.72
CA GLY A 33 -1.90 16.54 -6.16
C GLY A 33 -1.91 17.53 -4.98
N ASP A 34 -2.70 18.59 -5.09
CA ASP A 34 -2.72 19.68 -4.13
C ASP A 34 -3.74 19.45 -3.00
N ASP A 35 -4.87 18.81 -3.32
CA ASP A 35 -6.04 18.74 -2.44
C ASP A 35 -6.35 17.32 -1.93
N LEU A 36 -5.62 16.30 -2.37
CA LEU A 36 -5.86 14.91 -1.99
C LEU A 36 -4.66 14.25 -1.32
N VAL A 37 -4.95 13.32 -0.40
CA VAL A 37 -3.93 12.53 0.30
C VAL A 37 -4.33 11.05 0.32
N ILE A 38 -3.43 10.16 -0.10
CA ILE A 38 -3.60 8.71 0.04
C ILE A 38 -3.04 8.29 1.40
N GLY A 39 -3.86 7.63 2.22
CA GLY A 39 -3.44 7.03 3.49
C GLY A 39 -3.31 5.53 3.37
N LEU A 40 -2.17 4.98 3.82
CA LEU A 40 -1.95 3.54 3.96
C LEU A 40 -1.82 3.18 5.44
N GLY A 41 -2.59 2.21 5.90
CA GLY A 41 -2.54 1.78 7.30
C GLY A 41 -3.48 0.62 7.59
N ARG A 42 -4.22 0.72 8.67
CA ARG A 42 -5.06 -0.37 9.19
C ARG A 42 -6.48 0.06 9.44
N GLU A 43 -7.41 -0.80 9.04
CA GLU A 43 -8.79 -0.68 9.50
C GLU A 43 -8.91 -1.14 10.97
N ALA A 44 -9.87 -0.59 11.68
CA ALA A 44 -10.24 -1.02 13.02
C ALA A 44 -11.76 -0.93 13.22
N THR A 45 -12.27 -1.72 14.15
CA THR A 45 -13.65 -1.55 14.62
C THR A 45 -13.76 -0.30 15.50
N GLU A 46 -14.98 0.17 15.74
CA GLU A 46 -15.25 1.25 16.69
C GLU A 46 -14.69 0.97 18.10
N THR A 47 -14.57 -0.30 18.47
CA THR A 47 -13.96 -0.75 19.73
C THR A 47 -12.43 -0.86 19.68
N GLY A 48 -11.79 -0.38 18.58
CA GLY A 48 -10.33 -0.37 18.42
C GLY A 48 -9.70 -1.72 18.05
N ARG A 49 -10.50 -2.77 17.73
CA ARG A 49 -9.94 -4.05 17.26
C ARG A 49 -9.43 -3.89 15.83
N ARG A 50 -8.15 -4.11 15.64
CA ARG A 50 -7.48 -4.06 14.33
C ARG A 50 -8.08 -5.08 13.35
N ARG A 51 -8.24 -4.65 12.11
CA ARG A 51 -8.62 -5.43 10.93
C ARG A 51 -7.50 -5.40 9.90
N GLY A 52 -7.84 -5.73 8.65
CA GLY A 52 -6.89 -5.81 7.54
C GLY A 52 -6.22 -4.48 7.16
N LEU A 53 -5.42 -4.57 6.14
CA LEU A 53 -4.77 -3.42 5.50
C LEU A 53 -5.85 -2.48 4.94
N LYS A 54 -5.62 -1.17 5.06
CA LYS A 54 -6.55 -0.13 4.58
C LYS A 54 -5.80 0.87 3.72
N LEU A 55 -6.39 1.23 2.59
CA LEU A 55 -6.08 2.43 1.82
C LEU A 55 -7.26 3.39 1.96
N SER A 56 -6.97 4.67 2.14
CA SER A 56 -7.97 5.75 2.18
C SER A 56 -7.55 6.86 1.24
N LEU A 57 -8.51 7.50 0.60
CA LEU A 57 -8.33 8.73 -0.13
C LEU A 57 -9.02 9.86 0.65
N PHE A 58 -8.25 10.85 1.05
CA PHE A 58 -8.74 12.00 1.80
C PHE A 58 -8.76 13.23 0.90
N ASP A 59 -9.87 13.95 0.90
CA ASP A 59 -10.00 15.30 0.36
C ASP A 59 -9.67 16.31 1.48
N VAL A 60 -8.71 17.18 1.24
CA VAL A 60 -8.25 18.24 2.13
C VAL A 60 -8.36 19.62 1.49
N SER A 61 -9.14 19.76 0.42
CA SER A 61 -9.39 21.04 -0.26
C SER A 61 -10.02 22.06 0.66
N ASP A 62 -10.94 21.63 1.56
CA ASP A 62 -11.33 22.38 2.73
C ASP A 62 -10.56 21.87 3.96
N VAL A 63 -9.50 22.57 4.31
CA VAL A 63 -8.63 22.22 5.44
C VAL A 63 -9.34 22.17 6.78
N SER A 64 -10.50 22.84 6.92
CA SER A 64 -11.31 22.86 8.12
C SER A 64 -12.29 21.69 8.22
N ASP A 65 -12.60 21.05 7.09
CA ASP A 65 -13.54 19.92 6.99
C ASP A 65 -13.01 18.79 6.07
N PRO A 66 -11.87 18.15 6.41
CA PRO A 66 -11.32 17.05 5.61
C PRO A 66 -12.28 15.87 5.55
N GLN A 67 -12.35 15.19 4.39
CA GLN A 67 -13.27 14.08 4.14
C GLN A 67 -12.53 12.81 3.67
N GLU A 68 -13.00 11.62 4.06
CA GLU A 68 -12.59 10.34 3.45
C GLU A 68 -13.53 10.08 2.26
N VAL A 69 -13.05 10.34 1.03
CA VAL A 69 -13.87 10.23 -0.20
C VAL A 69 -13.95 8.81 -0.75
N SER A 70 -12.91 8.02 -0.55
CA SER A 70 -12.91 6.59 -0.90
C SER A 70 -12.01 5.80 0.04
N LYS A 71 -12.30 4.50 0.18
CA LYS A 71 -11.43 3.57 0.90
C LYS A 71 -11.52 2.16 0.36
N TRP A 72 -10.41 1.45 0.44
CA TRP A 72 -10.33 0.01 0.26
C TRP A 72 -9.83 -0.64 1.55
N VAL A 73 -10.40 -1.78 1.92
CA VAL A 73 -9.99 -2.58 3.09
C VAL A 73 -9.79 -4.02 2.65
N SER A 74 -8.66 -4.62 3.02
CA SER A 74 -8.39 -6.03 2.76
C SER A 74 -9.38 -6.94 3.50
N ASP A 75 -9.93 -7.93 2.81
CA ASP A 75 -10.72 -9.00 3.42
C ASP A 75 -9.87 -9.87 4.36
N GLU A 76 -8.55 -9.93 4.08
CA GLU A 76 -7.58 -10.66 4.89
C GLU A 76 -7.23 -9.88 6.15
N ARG A 77 -7.69 -10.39 7.30
CA ARG A 77 -7.50 -9.74 8.61
C ARG A 77 -6.04 -9.47 8.96
N TYR A 78 -5.15 -10.36 8.55
CA TYR A 78 -3.73 -10.30 8.89
C TYR A 78 -2.87 -9.70 7.77
N ALA A 79 -3.50 -9.15 6.73
CA ALA A 79 -2.80 -8.46 5.66
C ALA A 79 -1.92 -7.34 6.21
N SER A 80 -0.70 -7.23 5.66
CA SER A 80 0.29 -6.21 6.03
C SER A 80 1.03 -5.75 4.79
N SER A 81 1.62 -4.55 4.86
CA SER A 81 2.47 -4.00 3.82
C SER A 81 3.75 -3.42 4.42
N THR A 82 4.88 -3.67 3.77
CA THR A 82 6.14 -2.99 4.11
C THR A 82 6.07 -1.51 3.79
N ALA A 83 5.23 -1.09 2.84
CA ALA A 83 5.01 0.32 2.51
C ALA A 83 4.36 1.13 3.66
N GLU A 84 3.86 0.49 4.71
CA GLU A 84 3.42 1.17 5.95
C GLU A 84 4.61 1.86 6.68
N TYR A 85 5.87 1.44 6.42
CA TYR A 85 7.07 1.91 7.12
C TYR A 85 8.20 2.30 6.16
N GLU A 86 8.21 1.74 4.95
CA GLU A 86 9.25 1.92 3.94
C GLU A 86 8.63 2.60 2.72
N HIS A 87 8.74 3.92 2.65
CA HIS A 87 8.10 4.73 1.61
C HIS A 87 8.59 4.39 0.19
N HIS A 88 9.82 3.90 0.00
CA HIS A 88 10.30 3.45 -1.31
C HIS A 88 9.59 2.18 -1.83
N ALA A 89 8.86 1.47 -0.97
CA ALA A 89 8.04 0.35 -1.39
C ALA A 89 6.64 0.77 -1.90
N PHE A 90 6.29 2.04 -1.73
CA PHE A 90 5.04 2.64 -2.19
C PHE A 90 5.25 3.22 -3.59
N LEU A 91 4.77 2.55 -4.62
CA LEU A 91 4.81 3.04 -5.99
C LEU A 91 3.47 3.72 -6.33
N PHE A 92 3.51 5.02 -6.60
CA PHE A 92 2.34 5.76 -7.06
C PHE A 92 2.64 6.54 -8.34
N SER A 93 1.68 6.55 -9.26
CA SER A 93 1.71 7.34 -10.49
C SER A 93 0.32 7.93 -10.76
N ARG A 94 0.19 9.25 -10.60
CA ARG A 94 -1.04 9.96 -10.93
C ARG A 94 -1.37 9.85 -12.42
N GLU A 95 -0.36 9.96 -13.30
CA GLU A 95 -0.53 9.87 -14.74
C GLU A 95 -1.16 8.55 -15.20
N LYS A 96 -0.79 7.45 -14.54
CA LYS A 96 -1.30 6.10 -14.86
C LYS A 96 -2.46 5.66 -13.94
N ASN A 97 -2.90 6.51 -13.02
CA ASN A 97 -3.85 6.15 -11.98
C ASN A 97 -3.45 4.83 -11.28
N LEU A 98 -2.16 4.68 -11.01
CA LEU A 98 -1.56 3.43 -10.56
C LEU A 98 -1.01 3.57 -9.13
N LEU A 99 -1.43 2.68 -8.26
CA LEU A 99 -0.77 2.45 -6.97
C LEU A 99 -0.38 0.98 -6.86
N VAL A 100 0.86 0.71 -6.46
CA VAL A 100 1.34 -0.64 -6.18
C VAL A 100 2.03 -0.67 -4.83
N ILE A 101 1.62 -1.59 -3.97
CA ILE A 101 2.22 -1.82 -2.66
C ILE A 101 2.56 -3.29 -2.46
N PRO A 102 3.71 -3.61 -1.85
CA PRO A 102 3.95 -4.95 -1.35
C PRO A 102 2.87 -5.33 -0.34
N ALA A 103 2.42 -6.57 -0.37
CA ALA A 103 1.47 -7.04 0.62
C ALA A 103 1.66 -8.53 0.89
N TYR A 104 1.49 -8.90 2.14
CA TYR A 104 1.46 -10.29 2.57
C TYR A 104 0.37 -10.51 3.61
N SER A 105 -0.19 -11.70 3.59
CA SER A 105 -1.14 -12.19 4.60
C SER A 105 -0.87 -13.65 4.87
N HIS A 106 -1.11 -14.08 6.10
CA HIS A 106 -1.07 -15.47 6.48
C HIS A 106 -2.07 -15.75 7.60
N ASP A 107 -3.03 -16.65 7.35
CA ASP A 107 -3.90 -17.16 8.40
C ASP A 107 -3.36 -18.52 8.90
N TYR A 108 -2.90 -18.53 10.14
CA TYR A 108 -2.34 -19.73 10.78
C TYR A 108 -3.35 -20.84 11.05
N ARG A 109 -4.66 -20.55 10.91
CA ARG A 109 -5.73 -21.50 11.19
C ARG A 109 -5.98 -22.47 10.03
N ASP A 110 -5.90 -21.96 8.80
CA ASP A 110 -6.17 -22.74 7.58
C ASP A 110 -5.01 -22.73 6.58
N GLY A 111 -3.96 -21.97 6.87
CA GLY A 111 -2.78 -21.84 6.01
C GLY A 111 -3.03 -21.01 4.75
N SER A 112 -4.16 -20.30 4.67
CA SER A 112 -4.41 -19.36 3.58
C SER A 112 -3.55 -18.13 3.69
N GLY A 113 -3.39 -17.43 2.57
CA GLY A 113 -2.64 -16.19 2.53
C GLY A 113 -2.02 -15.93 1.17
N TYR A 114 -1.32 -14.81 1.07
CA TYR A 114 -0.59 -14.40 -0.13
C TYR A 114 0.67 -13.63 0.23
N ASN A 115 1.60 -13.61 -0.72
CA ASN A 115 2.81 -12.78 -0.66
C ASN A 115 3.05 -12.21 -2.06
N GLY A 116 2.96 -10.90 -2.23
CA GLY A 116 3.07 -10.30 -3.56
C GLY A 116 2.98 -8.79 -3.54
N ALA A 117 2.54 -8.22 -4.65
CA ALA A 117 2.24 -6.81 -4.81
C ALA A 117 0.76 -6.62 -5.16
N LEU A 118 0.03 -5.89 -4.34
CA LEU A 118 -1.33 -5.45 -4.67
C LEU A 118 -1.24 -4.27 -5.61
N VAL A 119 -2.02 -4.31 -6.68
CA VAL A 119 -2.09 -3.30 -7.72
C VAL A 119 -3.47 -2.68 -7.71
N PHE A 120 -3.51 -1.35 -7.60
CA PHE A 120 -4.76 -0.57 -7.55
C PHE A 120 -4.84 0.40 -8.72
N HIS A 121 -6.06 0.66 -9.13
CA HIS A 121 -6.45 1.88 -9.81
C HIS A 121 -6.80 2.92 -8.74
N VAL A 122 -6.19 4.10 -8.82
CA VAL A 122 -6.48 5.22 -7.90
C VAL A 122 -6.73 6.47 -8.72
N SER A 123 -7.97 6.93 -8.70
CA SER A 123 -8.39 8.21 -9.28
C SER A 123 -8.61 9.26 -8.19
N GLU A 124 -9.03 10.45 -8.58
CA GLU A 124 -9.41 11.50 -7.62
C GLU A 124 -10.71 11.18 -6.87
N GLU A 125 -11.46 10.17 -7.32
CA GLU A 125 -12.77 9.81 -6.77
C GLU A 125 -12.77 8.45 -6.08
N ASP A 126 -11.87 7.52 -6.47
CA ASP A 126 -11.97 6.13 -6.03
C ASP A 126 -10.64 5.38 -5.98
N ILE A 127 -10.64 4.31 -5.16
CA ILE A 127 -9.57 3.32 -5.01
C ILE A 127 -10.14 1.94 -5.32
N GLU A 128 -9.72 1.33 -6.44
CA GLU A 128 -10.12 -0.01 -6.85
C GLU A 128 -8.94 -0.99 -6.86
N LEU A 129 -9.11 -2.15 -6.25
CA LEU A 129 -8.14 -3.24 -6.38
C LEU A 129 -8.23 -3.85 -7.78
N ARG A 130 -7.14 -3.80 -8.55
CA ARG A 130 -7.02 -4.43 -9.86
C ARG A 130 -6.59 -5.89 -9.77
N GLY A 131 -5.75 -6.22 -8.80
CA GLY A 131 -5.30 -7.59 -8.60
C GLY A 131 -4.02 -7.70 -7.77
N LEU A 132 -3.52 -8.93 -7.72
CA LEU A 132 -2.30 -9.32 -7.02
C LEU A 132 -1.27 -9.87 -8.02
N VAL A 133 -0.07 -9.30 -8.01
CA VAL A 133 1.10 -9.95 -8.62
C VAL A 133 1.73 -10.85 -7.56
N ASP A 134 1.40 -12.15 -7.63
CA ASP A 134 1.74 -13.14 -6.62
C ASP A 134 3.22 -13.55 -6.69
N HIS A 135 3.93 -13.49 -5.57
CA HIS A 135 5.32 -13.93 -5.40
C HIS A 135 5.46 -15.19 -4.51
N SER A 136 4.35 -15.76 -4.03
CA SER A 136 4.37 -16.90 -3.10
C SER A 136 4.97 -18.16 -3.71
N MET A 137 4.93 -18.32 -5.05
CA MET A 137 5.50 -19.46 -5.78
C MET A 137 7.03 -19.40 -5.93
N ALA A 138 7.68 -18.33 -5.46
CA ALA A 138 9.12 -18.13 -5.64
C ALA A 138 9.99 -18.96 -4.67
N SER A 139 9.40 -19.60 -3.70
CA SER A 139 10.07 -20.49 -2.74
C SER A 139 9.16 -21.64 -2.35
N ASP A 140 9.74 -22.81 -2.08
CA ASP A 140 9.04 -23.92 -1.42
C ASP A 140 8.64 -23.57 0.02
N ASP A 141 9.11 -22.42 0.49
CA ASP A 141 8.81 -21.89 1.80
C ASP A 141 7.60 -20.97 1.71
N ARG A 142 6.52 -21.27 2.42
CA ARG A 142 5.29 -20.47 2.52
C ARG A 142 5.54 -19.04 3.00
N TYR A 143 6.72 -18.80 3.56
CA TYR A 143 7.24 -17.52 4.05
C TYR A 143 8.25 -16.90 3.09
N GLY A 144 8.10 -17.13 1.79
CA GLY A 144 8.98 -16.53 0.78
C GLY A 144 9.18 -15.03 1.04
N PRO A 145 10.35 -14.50 0.65
CA PRO A 145 10.68 -13.09 0.91
C PRO A 145 9.67 -12.16 0.25
N ALA A 146 9.23 -11.16 1.01
CA ALA A 146 8.25 -10.19 0.56
C ALA A 146 8.76 -9.39 -0.65
N VAL A 147 7.83 -8.87 -1.44
CA VAL A 147 8.16 -7.87 -2.47
C VAL A 147 8.77 -6.65 -1.78
N GLU A 148 9.92 -6.20 -2.29
CA GLU A 148 10.66 -5.08 -1.74
C GLU A 148 10.38 -3.78 -2.49
N ARG A 149 10.30 -3.89 -3.82
CA ARG A 149 10.20 -2.74 -4.73
C ARG A 149 9.33 -3.06 -5.92
N SER A 150 8.65 -2.04 -6.39
CA SER A 150 7.94 -2.06 -7.67
C SER A 150 8.31 -0.83 -8.48
N LEU A 151 8.32 -0.96 -9.80
CA LEU A 151 8.45 0.16 -10.73
C LEU A 151 7.69 -0.17 -12.01
N TYR A 152 7.41 0.83 -12.81
CA TYR A 152 6.90 0.62 -14.16
C TYR A 152 7.82 1.24 -15.21
N ILE A 153 7.86 0.63 -16.38
CA ILE A 153 8.51 1.16 -17.58
C ILE A 153 7.49 1.01 -18.71
N GLU A 154 7.07 2.12 -19.29
CA GLU A 154 6.01 2.14 -20.29
C GLU A 154 4.74 1.44 -19.77
N ASP A 155 4.33 0.32 -20.36
CA ASP A 155 3.13 -0.44 -20.01
C ASP A 155 3.45 -1.76 -19.28
N LEU A 156 4.64 -1.86 -18.70
CA LEU A 156 5.08 -3.01 -17.94
C LEU A 156 5.33 -2.67 -16.48
N LEU A 157 4.78 -3.49 -15.59
CA LEU A 157 5.02 -3.45 -14.15
C LEU A 157 6.10 -4.46 -13.78
N TYR A 158 7.09 -4.00 -13.05
CA TYR A 158 8.17 -4.81 -12.48
C TYR A 158 8.01 -4.87 -10.98
N THR A 159 7.89 -6.07 -10.42
CA THR A 159 7.84 -6.30 -8.98
C THR A 159 9.00 -7.20 -8.57
N LYS A 160 9.77 -6.78 -7.58
CA LYS A 160 10.98 -7.47 -7.13
C LYS A 160 10.86 -7.95 -5.70
N SER A 161 11.10 -9.24 -5.48
CA SER A 161 11.48 -9.83 -4.19
C SER A 161 12.96 -10.25 -4.21
N PRO A 162 13.58 -10.64 -3.11
CA PRO A 162 14.97 -11.13 -3.11
C PRO A 162 15.25 -12.28 -4.09
N SER A 163 14.27 -13.15 -4.33
CA SER A 163 14.44 -14.35 -5.16
C SER A 163 13.82 -14.27 -6.54
N LEU A 164 12.99 -13.26 -6.83
CA LEU A 164 12.18 -13.21 -8.04
C LEU A 164 11.95 -11.77 -8.51
N LEU A 165 12.15 -11.54 -9.81
CA LEU A 165 11.65 -10.37 -10.52
C LEU A 165 10.51 -10.83 -11.43
N ARG A 166 9.32 -10.28 -11.24
CA ARG A 166 8.17 -10.47 -12.14
C ARG A 166 7.96 -9.26 -13.01
N ILE A 167 7.62 -9.51 -14.27
CA ILE A 167 7.25 -8.51 -15.26
C ILE A 167 5.86 -8.83 -15.73
N ASN A 168 4.93 -7.90 -15.51
CA ASN A 168 3.52 -8.05 -15.84
C ASN A 168 3.07 -6.88 -16.73
N ALA A 169 2.13 -7.13 -17.64
CA ALA A 169 1.50 -6.03 -18.37
C ALA A 169 0.65 -5.19 -17.40
N LEU A 170 0.69 -3.87 -17.53
CA LEU A 170 -0.14 -2.98 -16.71
C LEU A 170 -1.63 -3.07 -17.05
N GLU A 171 -1.98 -3.45 -18.28
CA GLU A 171 -3.37 -3.48 -18.74
C GLU A 171 -4.23 -4.48 -17.96
N ASP A 172 -3.75 -5.73 -17.78
CA ASP A 172 -4.52 -6.83 -17.20
C ASP A 172 -3.74 -7.69 -16.20
N LEU A 173 -2.52 -7.27 -15.88
CA LEU A 173 -1.59 -7.93 -14.96
C LEU A 173 -1.13 -9.33 -15.40
N HIS A 174 -1.34 -9.73 -16.67
CA HIS A 174 -0.83 -11.00 -17.13
C HIS A 174 0.70 -11.07 -17.05
N SER A 175 1.24 -12.24 -16.76
CA SER A 175 2.67 -12.45 -16.64
C SER A 175 3.35 -12.42 -18.02
N VAL A 176 4.26 -11.48 -18.21
CA VAL A 176 5.09 -11.38 -19.42
C VAL A 176 6.38 -12.17 -19.25
N LYS A 177 7.04 -12.03 -18.09
CA LYS A 177 8.31 -12.72 -17.82
C LYS A 177 8.58 -12.84 -16.33
N ASN A 178 9.19 -13.96 -15.95
CA ASN A 178 9.73 -14.16 -14.60
C ASN A 178 11.24 -14.38 -14.69
N VAL A 179 11.99 -13.73 -13.81
CA VAL A 179 13.44 -13.87 -13.72
C VAL A 179 13.79 -14.31 -12.31
N SER A 180 14.31 -15.53 -12.17
CA SER A 180 14.82 -16.00 -10.88
C SER A 180 16.10 -15.25 -10.53
N LEU A 181 16.17 -14.74 -9.31
CA LEU A 181 17.32 -14.07 -8.74
C LEU A 181 18.05 -15.04 -7.80
N SER A 182 19.38 -15.04 -7.83
CA SER A 182 20.17 -15.86 -6.90
C SER A 182 20.11 -15.22 -5.52
N TRP A 183 19.26 -15.74 -4.64
CA TRP A 183 19.22 -15.34 -3.25
C TRP A 183 19.94 -16.37 -2.38
N LYS A 184 20.91 -15.92 -1.59
CA LYS A 184 21.56 -16.75 -0.58
C LYS A 184 21.07 -16.29 0.78
N THR A 185 20.76 -17.23 1.65
CA THR A 185 20.27 -16.99 3.02
C THR A 185 21.21 -16.13 3.90
N GLY A 186 22.42 -15.79 3.42
CA GLY A 186 23.36 -14.89 4.09
C GLY A 186 23.29 -13.42 3.62
N ASP A 187 22.48 -13.12 2.59
CA ASP A 187 22.40 -11.78 1.97
C ASP A 187 21.22 -10.96 2.54
N MET A 188 20.69 -11.33 3.71
CA MET A 188 19.63 -10.53 4.34
C MET A 188 20.16 -9.14 4.68
N PRO A 189 19.55 -8.05 4.18
CA PRO A 189 19.89 -6.73 4.65
C PRO A 189 19.58 -6.65 6.14
N VAL A 190 20.57 -6.28 6.93
CA VAL A 190 20.39 -5.93 8.36
C VAL A 190 19.82 -4.51 8.35
N TYR A 191 18.55 -4.37 8.69
CA TYR A 191 17.89 -3.08 8.88
C TYR A 191 18.09 -2.60 10.33
#